data_7ab7dc902065956f8312907d4f684528
#
_entry.id   7ab7dc902065956f8312907d4f684528
#
_cell.length_a   1.000
_cell.length_b   1.000
_cell.length_c   1.000
_cell.angle_alpha   90.00
_cell.angle_beta   90.00
_cell.angle_gamma   90.00
#
_symmetry.space_group_name_H-M   'P 1'
#
loop_
_entity.id
_entity.type
_entity.pdbx_description
1 polymer ?
#
loop_
_entity_poly.entity_id
_entity_poly.type
_entity_poly.pdbx_seq_one_letter_code
_entity_poly.pdbx_strand_id
1 'polypeptide(L)'
;RVDSYPRDSAGSSTLEIRYSDPKRPDDLYLYIPSLRRIRRLTTTQRCQTLAPSEFNLDDVDFFRGKITDFNYKLVGEKKVLTNYAQEHVPYNRKKGDYLPADEQWEVQDVYVLEITPKDPDYCYPKRVMWIDKAAWEATWAMVWDRKGEYWKELVLFRIPGKLQDGQVVWQQGTGYIINVQNGRSTVISASRKFNIGLSPDLFTFGTMQTITRQGEVN
;
A
#
# COMPACT_ATOMS: atom_id res chain seq x y z
N ARG A 1 -7.22 9.43 -3.19
CA ARG A 1 -5.89 9.63 -3.82
C ARG A 1 -6.07 10.46 -5.07
N VAL A 2 -5.14 11.36 -5.32
CA VAL A 2 -5.06 12.16 -6.56
C VAL A 2 -3.62 12.08 -7.07
N ASP A 3 -3.45 11.82 -8.36
CA ASP A 3 -2.14 11.73 -8.99
C ASP A 3 -1.79 13.09 -9.63
N SER A 4 -0.67 13.68 -9.24
CA SER A 4 -0.18 14.95 -9.81
C SER A 4 0.85 14.74 -10.92
N TYR A 5 1.44 13.56 -10.99
CA TYR A 5 2.48 13.19 -11.96
C TYR A 5 2.47 11.68 -12.22
N PRO A 6 2.88 11.16 -13.40
CA PRO A 6 3.25 11.88 -14.63
C PRO A 6 2.06 12.54 -15.32
N ARG A 7 2.32 13.40 -16.30
CA ARG A 7 1.28 14.21 -17.00
C ARG A 7 0.11 13.37 -17.53
N ASP A 8 0.37 12.16 -17.99
CA ASP A 8 -0.65 11.28 -18.59
C ASP A 8 -1.66 10.76 -17.53
N SER A 9 -1.24 10.67 -16.27
CA SER A 9 -2.09 10.27 -15.14
C SER A 9 -2.46 11.44 -14.24
N ALA A 10 -1.89 12.63 -14.48
CA ALA A 10 -2.15 13.80 -13.67
C ALA A 10 -3.65 14.12 -13.63
N GLY A 11 -4.16 14.29 -12.42
CA GLY A 11 -5.57 14.49 -12.20
C GLY A 11 -6.41 13.22 -12.10
N SER A 12 -5.83 12.04 -12.30
CA SER A 12 -6.51 10.79 -11.95
C SER A 12 -6.72 10.74 -10.44
N SER A 13 -7.89 10.28 -10.02
CA SER A 13 -8.18 10.15 -8.61
C SER A 13 -8.90 8.83 -8.32
N THR A 14 -8.65 8.27 -7.13
CA THR A 14 -9.33 7.07 -6.66
C THR A 14 -10.14 7.39 -5.40
N LEU A 15 -11.36 6.86 -5.33
CA LEU A 15 -12.22 6.86 -4.16
C LEU A 15 -12.54 5.43 -3.79
N GLU A 16 -12.18 5.03 -2.59
CA GLU A 16 -12.56 3.76 -2.01
C GLU A 16 -13.57 4.01 -0.90
N ILE A 17 -14.71 3.34 -0.96
CA ILE A 17 -15.74 3.36 0.07
C ILE A 17 -15.75 1.98 0.73
N ARG A 18 -15.31 1.95 1.97
CA ARG A 18 -15.30 0.73 2.79
C ARG A 18 -16.52 0.72 3.70
N TYR A 19 -17.23 -0.38 3.69
CA TYR A 19 -18.44 -0.55 4.50
C TYR A 19 -18.12 -1.36 5.76
N SER A 20 -18.76 -0.99 6.87
CA SER A 20 -18.67 -1.74 8.12
C SER A 20 -19.38 -3.09 8.06
N ASP A 21 -20.37 -3.26 7.17
CA ASP A 21 -20.99 -4.56 6.93
C ASP A 21 -19.97 -5.51 6.24
N PRO A 22 -19.59 -6.62 6.88
CA PRO A 22 -18.65 -7.56 6.31
C PRO A 22 -19.17 -8.24 5.02
N LYS A 23 -20.47 -8.33 4.84
CA LYS A 23 -21.10 -8.95 3.66
C LYS A 23 -21.17 -8.01 2.46
N ARG A 24 -21.07 -6.70 2.68
CA ARG A 24 -21.10 -5.71 1.62
C ARG A 24 -19.72 -5.50 1.03
N PRO A 25 -19.47 -5.77 -0.27
CA PRO A 25 -18.17 -5.52 -0.88
C PRO A 25 -17.84 -4.01 -0.89
N ASP A 26 -16.55 -3.69 -0.75
CA ASP A 26 -16.08 -2.32 -0.86
C ASP A 26 -16.24 -1.81 -2.29
N ASP A 27 -16.57 -0.53 -2.42
CA ASP A 27 -16.62 0.13 -3.71
C ASP A 27 -15.32 0.87 -3.99
N LEU A 28 -14.77 0.66 -5.17
CA LEU A 28 -13.59 1.37 -5.64
C LEU A 28 -13.89 2.07 -6.96
N TYR A 29 -13.64 3.36 -7.01
CA TYR A 29 -13.87 4.21 -8.18
C TYR A 29 -12.57 4.85 -8.64
N LEU A 30 -12.42 4.95 -9.95
CA LEU A 30 -11.31 5.65 -10.61
C LEU A 30 -11.88 6.75 -11.50
N TYR A 31 -11.42 7.97 -11.31
CA TYR A 31 -11.64 9.08 -12.23
C TYR A 31 -10.45 9.23 -13.16
N ILE A 32 -10.73 9.32 -14.47
CA ILE A 32 -9.73 9.51 -15.52
C ILE A 32 -10.01 10.84 -16.21
N PRO A 33 -9.17 11.86 -16.02
CA PRO A 33 -9.41 13.21 -16.52
C PRO A 33 -9.54 13.30 -18.03
N SER A 34 -8.73 12.57 -18.78
CA SER A 34 -8.76 12.55 -20.25
C SER A 34 -10.10 12.05 -20.80
N LEU A 35 -10.77 11.16 -20.07
CA LEU A 35 -12.08 10.63 -20.41
C LEU A 35 -13.22 11.38 -19.73
N ARG A 36 -12.94 12.21 -18.74
CA ARG A 36 -13.91 12.88 -17.87
C ARG A 36 -14.95 11.93 -17.27
N ARG A 37 -14.52 10.70 -16.97
CA ARG A 37 -15.41 9.62 -16.50
C ARG A 37 -14.92 9.01 -15.21
N ILE A 38 -15.89 8.69 -14.36
CA ILE A 38 -15.68 7.85 -13.17
C ILE A 38 -16.06 6.43 -13.55
N ARG A 39 -15.19 5.48 -13.26
CA ARG A 39 -15.42 4.05 -13.49
C ARG A 39 -15.34 3.33 -12.15
N ARG A 40 -16.30 2.46 -11.89
CA ARG A 40 -16.18 1.48 -10.80
C ARG A 40 -15.21 0.39 -11.23
N LEU A 41 -14.26 0.07 -10.37
CA LEU A 41 -13.29 -1.00 -10.61
C LEU A 41 -13.80 -2.31 -10.01
N THR A 42 -13.58 -3.40 -10.75
CA THR A 42 -13.82 -4.77 -10.27
C THR A 42 -12.67 -5.24 -9.40
N THR A 43 -12.85 -6.34 -8.66
CA THR A 43 -11.79 -6.98 -7.86
C THR A 43 -10.55 -7.26 -8.71
N THR A 44 -10.72 -7.81 -9.91
CA THR A 44 -9.61 -8.09 -10.83
C THR A 44 -8.88 -6.82 -11.28
N GLN A 45 -9.61 -5.71 -11.47
CA GLN A 45 -9.00 -4.43 -11.88
C GLN A 45 -8.21 -3.76 -10.74
N ARG A 46 -8.52 -4.05 -9.48
CA ARG A 46 -7.70 -3.60 -8.33
C ARG A 46 -6.27 -4.12 -8.39
N CYS A 47 -6.09 -5.28 -9.01
CA CYS A 47 -4.82 -5.96 -9.14
C CYS A 47 -3.95 -5.48 -10.31
N GLN A 48 -4.48 -4.62 -11.15
CA GLN A 48 -3.69 -4.02 -12.23
C GLN A 48 -2.69 -3.03 -11.65
N THR A 49 -1.46 -3.11 -12.11
CA THR A 49 -0.43 -2.15 -11.71
C THR A 49 -0.81 -0.75 -12.20
N LEU A 50 -0.56 0.22 -11.36
CA LEU A 50 -0.70 1.63 -11.73
C LEU A 50 0.54 2.00 -12.56
N ALA A 51 0.42 1.85 -13.87
CA ALA A 51 1.55 2.09 -14.78
C ALA A 51 2.10 3.53 -14.65
N PRO A 52 3.43 3.71 -14.72
CA PRO A 52 4.46 2.72 -15.06
C PRO A 52 5.12 2.04 -13.83
N SER A 53 4.37 1.60 -12.84
CA SER A 53 4.90 1.06 -11.59
C SER A 53 4.59 -0.43 -11.39
N GLU A 54 5.26 -1.07 -10.43
CA GLU A 54 4.95 -2.42 -9.96
C GLU A 54 3.85 -2.42 -8.87
N PHE A 55 3.38 -1.24 -8.48
CA PHE A 55 2.38 -1.02 -7.45
C PHE A 55 0.96 -1.23 -7.97
N ASN A 56 0.14 -1.92 -7.20
CA ASN A 56 -1.31 -1.94 -7.39
C ASN A 56 -2.03 -1.45 -6.12
N LEU A 57 -3.34 -1.28 -6.20
CA LEU A 57 -4.10 -0.72 -5.08
C LEU A 57 -4.13 -1.63 -3.85
N ASP A 58 -3.99 -2.95 -4.04
CA ASP A 58 -3.99 -3.91 -2.95
C ASP A 58 -2.61 -4.09 -2.29
N ASP A 59 -1.58 -3.42 -2.81
CA ASP A 59 -0.26 -3.32 -2.19
C ASP A 59 -0.15 -2.16 -1.17
N VAL A 60 -1.17 -1.28 -1.09
CA VAL A 60 -1.22 -0.21 -0.09
C VAL A 60 -1.18 -0.81 1.31
N ASP A 61 -0.29 -0.30 2.16
CA ASP A 61 -0.05 -0.80 3.52
C ASP A 61 0.17 -2.33 3.56
N PHE A 62 0.65 -2.91 2.42
CA PHE A 62 0.90 -4.34 2.18
C PHE A 62 -0.33 -5.24 2.14
N PHE A 63 -1.47 -4.75 2.56
CA PHE A 63 -2.73 -5.47 2.52
C PHE A 63 -3.91 -4.50 2.58
N ARG A 64 -4.59 -4.33 1.46
CA ARG A 64 -5.78 -3.48 1.38
C ARG A 64 -7.09 -4.25 1.26
N GLY A 65 -7.00 -5.56 1.23
CA GLY A 65 -8.17 -6.43 1.13
C GLY A 65 -9.11 -6.29 2.33
N LYS A 66 -10.39 -6.63 2.13
CA LYS A 66 -11.35 -6.75 3.23
C LYS A 66 -11.02 -8.01 4.02
N ILE A 67 -10.84 -7.89 5.33
CA ILE A 67 -10.39 -9.00 6.19
C ILE A 67 -11.25 -10.26 6.02
N THR A 68 -12.56 -10.09 5.87
CA THR A 68 -13.51 -11.20 5.73
C THR A 68 -13.40 -11.97 4.42
N ASP A 69 -12.72 -11.42 3.42
CA ASP A 69 -12.59 -12.02 2.08
C ASP A 69 -11.41 -12.99 1.98
N PHE A 70 -10.68 -13.19 3.07
CA PHE A 70 -9.48 -14.01 3.11
C PHE A 70 -9.52 -15.04 4.24
N ASN A 71 -8.71 -16.08 4.07
CA ASN A 71 -8.35 -17.03 5.10
C ASN A 71 -6.96 -16.71 5.62
N TYR A 72 -6.75 -16.93 6.93
CA TYR A 72 -5.52 -16.58 7.62
C TYR A 72 -4.97 -17.81 8.35
N LYS A 73 -3.65 -18.00 8.24
CA LYS A 73 -2.95 -19.07 8.94
C LYS A 73 -1.71 -18.47 9.61
N LEU A 74 -1.65 -18.53 10.94
CA LEU A 74 -0.42 -18.24 11.65
C LEU A 74 0.56 -19.36 11.40
N VAL A 75 1.66 -19.05 10.70
CA VAL A 75 2.72 -20.02 10.36
C VAL A 75 3.65 -20.20 11.55
N GLY A 76 3.88 -19.12 12.31
CA GLY A 76 4.74 -19.13 13.50
C GLY A 76 5.30 -17.74 13.79
N GLU A 77 6.38 -17.75 14.55
CA GLU A 77 7.10 -16.54 14.98
C GLU A 77 8.53 -16.61 14.48
N LYS A 78 9.11 -15.48 14.15
CA LYS A 78 10.51 -15.37 13.68
C LYS A 78 11.15 -14.08 14.15
N LYS A 79 12.46 -14.02 14.01
CA LYS A 79 13.25 -12.80 14.06
C LYS A 79 13.65 -12.44 12.63
N VAL A 80 13.44 -11.17 12.25
CA VAL A 80 13.78 -10.68 10.92
C VAL A 80 14.48 -9.33 11.04
N LEU A 81 15.30 -9.02 10.04
CA LEU A 81 15.86 -7.67 9.89
C LEU A 81 14.79 -6.75 9.32
N THR A 82 14.56 -5.62 9.99
CA THR A 82 13.63 -4.58 9.55
C THR A 82 14.28 -3.22 9.70
N ASN A 83 13.78 -2.22 8.98
CA ASN A 83 14.07 -0.83 9.28
C ASN A 83 12.95 -0.28 10.16
N TYR A 84 13.26 0.01 11.42
CA TYR A 84 12.27 0.36 12.43
C TYR A 84 12.13 1.87 12.66
N ALA A 85 13.17 2.64 12.49
CA ALA A 85 13.18 4.07 12.76
C ALA A 85 13.89 4.82 11.63
N GLN A 86 13.24 4.85 10.48
CA GLN A 86 13.73 5.64 9.36
C GLN A 86 13.65 7.12 9.69
N GLU A 87 14.78 7.82 9.78
CA GLU A 87 14.80 9.26 10.02
C GLU A 87 14.61 10.07 8.76
N HIS A 88 15.00 9.51 7.62
CA HIS A 88 14.94 10.18 6.33
C HIS A 88 14.27 9.29 5.29
N VAL A 89 13.69 9.91 4.25
CA VAL A 89 13.23 9.17 3.08
C VAL A 89 14.47 8.81 2.25
N PRO A 90 14.87 7.54 2.18
CA PRO A 90 16.11 7.19 1.49
C PRO A 90 15.86 7.16 -0.01
N TYR A 91 16.46 8.08 -0.71
CA TYR A 91 16.56 8.05 -2.17
C TYR A 91 17.92 7.53 -2.67
N ASN A 92 18.84 7.24 -1.76
CA ASN A 92 20.20 6.80 -2.08
C ASN A 92 20.23 5.32 -2.42
N ARG A 93 19.71 4.95 -3.60
CA ARG A 93 19.96 3.63 -4.16
C ARG A 93 21.08 3.70 -5.18
N LYS A 94 22.07 2.84 -5.03
CA LYS A 94 23.04 2.60 -6.11
C LYS A 94 22.33 1.91 -7.26
N LYS A 95 22.75 2.18 -8.49
CA LYS A 95 22.21 1.50 -9.67
C LYS A 95 22.37 -0.02 -9.49
N GLY A 96 21.24 -0.74 -9.51
CA GLY A 96 21.20 -2.18 -9.32
C GLY A 96 20.69 -2.63 -7.94
N ASP A 97 20.68 -1.75 -6.94
CA ASP A 97 20.15 -2.08 -5.62
C ASP A 97 18.62 -1.91 -5.59
N TYR A 98 17.94 -2.84 -4.94
CA TYR A 98 16.50 -2.76 -4.73
C TYR A 98 16.15 -1.99 -3.46
N LEU A 99 17.01 -2.03 -2.46
CA LEU A 99 16.86 -1.36 -1.18
C LEU A 99 17.99 -0.35 -0.98
N PRO A 100 17.81 0.68 -0.14
CA PRO A 100 18.84 1.65 0.15
C PRO A 100 20.01 0.99 0.92
N ALA A 101 21.25 1.40 0.59
CA ALA A 101 22.45 0.80 1.15
C ALA A 101 22.85 1.37 2.53
N ASP A 102 22.33 2.54 2.87
CA ASP A 102 22.72 3.36 4.04
C ASP A 102 21.66 3.39 5.15
N GLU A 103 20.73 2.45 5.12
CA GLU A 103 19.70 2.32 6.15
C GLU A 103 20.19 1.50 7.35
N GLN A 104 19.67 1.85 8.51
CA GLN A 104 19.89 1.08 9.72
C GLN A 104 18.89 -0.07 9.81
N TRP A 105 19.40 -1.26 9.96
CA TRP A 105 18.60 -2.47 10.11
C TRP A 105 18.76 -3.03 11.52
N GLU A 106 17.65 -3.45 12.10
CA GLU A 106 17.61 -4.08 13.41
C GLU A 106 16.77 -5.36 13.39
N VAL A 107 17.04 -6.23 14.35
CA VAL A 107 16.34 -7.52 14.47
C VAL A 107 15.06 -7.31 15.27
N GLN A 108 13.92 -7.64 14.66
CA GLN A 108 12.60 -7.56 15.31
C GLN A 108 11.92 -8.93 15.40
N ASP A 109 11.14 -9.11 16.47
CA ASP A 109 10.27 -10.27 16.62
C ASP A 109 8.97 -10.08 15.86
N VAL A 110 8.62 -11.04 15.00
CA VAL A 110 7.46 -10.96 14.13
C VAL A 110 6.59 -12.21 14.19
N TYR A 111 5.30 -12.03 13.93
CA TYR A 111 4.40 -13.10 13.51
C TYR A 111 4.52 -13.30 12.00
N VAL A 112 4.50 -14.57 11.57
CA VAL A 112 4.46 -14.92 10.14
C VAL A 112 3.04 -15.39 9.83
N LEU A 113 2.34 -14.62 9.00
CA LEU A 113 0.95 -14.84 8.64
C LEU A 113 0.83 -15.17 7.15
N GLU A 114 0.29 -16.35 6.84
CA GLU A 114 -0.10 -16.71 5.48
C GLU A 114 -1.56 -16.30 5.25
N ILE A 115 -1.81 -15.66 4.10
CA ILE A 115 -3.10 -15.12 3.70
C ILE A 115 -3.45 -15.67 2.33
N THR A 116 -4.64 -16.27 2.22
CA THR A 116 -5.18 -16.79 0.96
C THR A 116 -6.56 -16.21 0.70
N PRO A 117 -6.88 -15.74 -0.52
CA PRO A 117 -8.19 -15.21 -0.84
C PRO A 117 -9.24 -16.31 -0.86
N LYS A 118 -10.49 -15.94 -0.55
CA LYS A 118 -11.67 -16.79 -0.78
C LYS A 118 -12.13 -16.72 -2.23
N ASP A 119 -11.88 -15.57 -2.89
CA ASP A 119 -12.15 -15.38 -4.31
C ASP A 119 -10.97 -15.95 -5.13
N PRO A 120 -11.19 -16.99 -5.97
CA PRO A 120 -10.13 -17.58 -6.79
C PRO A 120 -9.62 -16.62 -7.88
N ASP A 121 -10.38 -15.57 -8.21
CA ASP A 121 -10.00 -14.58 -9.21
C ASP A 121 -9.17 -13.42 -8.67
N TYR A 122 -8.91 -13.43 -7.37
CA TYR A 122 -8.03 -12.43 -6.76
C TYR A 122 -6.58 -12.55 -7.28
N CYS A 123 -5.87 -11.43 -7.36
CA CYS A 123 -4.55 -11.37 -8.00
C CYS A 123 -3.46 -12.17 -7.32
N TYR A 124 -3.52 -12.27 -6.01
CA TYR A 124 -2.53 -12.97 -5.22
C TYR A 124 -3.13 -14.22 -4.58
N PRO A 125 -2.97 -15.40 -5.16
CA PRO A 125 -3.50 -16.64 -4.57
C PRO A 125 -2.87 -16.95 -3.22
N LYS A 126 -1.71 -16.36 -2.94
CA LYS A 126 -1.04 -16.46 -1.65
C LYS A 126 -0.24 -15.19 -1.36
N ARG A 127 -0.31 -14.75 -0.11
CA ARG A 127 0.55 -13.72 0.48
C ARG A 127 1.07 -14.25 1.81
N VAL A 128 2.33 -13.96 2.11
CA VAL A 128 2.92 -14.17 3.45
C VAL A 128 3.38 -12.82 3.96
N MET A 129 2.97 -12.48 5.18
CA MET A 129 3.32 -11.21 5.82
C MET A 129 4.09 -11.47 7.11
N TRP A 130 5.08 -10.64 7.36
CA TRP A 130 5.79 -10.56 8.63
C TRP A 130 5.29 -9.34 9.38
N ILE A 131 4.58 -9.59 10.48
CA ILE A 131 3.93 -8.57 11.28
C ILE A 131 4.75 -8.37 12.54
N ASP A 132 5.26 -7.17 12.73
CA ASP A 132 6.01 -6.78 13.91
C ASP A 132 5.13 -6.88 15.16
N LYS A 133 5.66 -7.52 16.23
CA LYS A 133 4.91 -7.74 17.47
C LYS A 133 4.72 -6.50 18.31
N ALA A 134 5.60 -5.53 18.21
CA ALA A 134 5.52 -4.30 18.98
C ALA A 134 4.60 -3.27 18.33
N ALA A 135 4.70 -3.10 16.99
CA ALA A 135 3.95 -2.10 16.27
C ALA A 135 2.66 -2.63 15.62
N TRP A 136 2.46 -3.94 15.57
CA TRP A 136 1.31 -4.59 14.91
C TRP A 136 1.14 -4.18 13.44
N GLU A 137 2.25 -3.92 12.76
CA GLU A 137 2.28 -3.57 11.36
C GLU A 137 3.15 -4.55 10.56
N ALA A 138 2.82 -4.73 9.29
CA ALA A 138 3.64 -5.53 8.41
C ALA A 138 4.95 -4.80 8.10
N THR A 139 6.08 -5.53 8.15
CA THR A 139 7.41 -5.03 7.77
C THR A 139 7.83 -5.56 6.43
N TRP A 140 7.45 -6.80 6.15
CA TRP A 140 7.71 -7.53 4.92
C TRP A 140 6.45 -8.22 4.44
N ALA A 141 6.30 -8.34 3.12
CA ALA A 141 5.32 -9.23 2.54
C ALA A 141 5.88 -9.87 1.27
N MET A 142 5.56 -11.12 1.05
CA MET A 142 5.83 -11.85 -0.17
C MET A 142 4.51 -12.24 -0.82
N VAL A 143 4.40 -12.10 -2.12
CA VAL A 143 3.21 -12.48 -2.88
C VAL A 143 3.56 -13.38 -4.04
N TRP A 144 2.66 -14.29 -4.35
CA TRP A 144 2.76 -15.24 -5.45
C TRP A 144 1.76 -14.89 -6.55
N ASP A 145 2.11 -15.19 -7.78
CA ASP A 145 1.23 -15.03 -8.93
C ASP A 145 0.25 -16.22 -9.08
N ARG A 146 -0.64 -16.15 -10.05
CA ARG A 146 -1.64 -17.19 -10.31
C ARG A 146 -1.07 -18.52 -10.79
N LYS A 147 0.20 -18.56 -11.18
CA LYS A 147 0.91 -19.80 -11.51
C LYS A 147 1.52 -20.45 -10.26
N GLY A 148 1.44 -19.77 -9.12
CA GLY A 148 2.07 -20.19 -7.87
C GLY A 148 3.56 -19.85 -7.80
N GLU A 149 4.06 -19.01 -8.72
CA GLU A 149 5.45 -18.57 -8.73
C GLU A 149 5.63 -17.33 -7.83
N TYR A 150 6.77 -17.25 -7.15
CA TYR A 150 7.11 -16.08 -6.36
C TYR A 150 7.22 -14.84 -7.27
N TRP A 151 6.47 -13.80 -6.95
CA TRP A 151 6.31 -12.66 -7.85
C TRP A 151 6.89 -11.38 -7.31
N LYS A 152 6.42 -10.93 -6.14
CA LYS A 152 6.84 -9.64 -5.57
C LYS A 152 7.22 -9.79 -4.11
N GLU A 153 8.16 -8.93 -3.73
CA GLU A 153 8.51 -8.65 -2.36
C GLU A 153 8.19 -7.21 -2.03
N LEU A 154 7.54 -7.00 -0.90
CA LEU A 154 7.17 -5.69 -0.37
C LEU A 154 7.93 -5.49 0.93
N VAL A 155 8.64 -4.37 1.03
CA VAL A 155 9.41 -3.98 2.21
C VAL A 155 8.93 -2.62 2.69
N LEU A 156 8.61 -2.50 3.97
CA LEU A 156 8.10 -1.28 4.56
C LEU A 156 9.06 -0.75 5.62
N PHE A 157 9.51 0.47 5.41
CA PHE A 157 10.23 1.24 6.41
C PHE A 157 9.27 2.11 7.19
N ARG A 158 9.57 2.32 8.45
CA ARG A 158 8.74 3.10 9.37
C ARG A 158 9.43 4.36 9.79
N ILE A 159 8.62 5.39 10.01
CA ILE A 159 9.06 6.65 10.60
C ILE A 159 8.20 6.95 11.83
N PRO A 160 8.79 7.53 12.89
CA PRO A 160 8.01 8.02 14.01
C PRO A 160 7.18 9.25 13.59
N GLY A 161 5.91 9.23 13.94
CA GLY A 161 5.01 10.38 13.84
C GLY A 161 4.59 10.85 15.22
N LYS A 162 4.15 12.10 15.36
CA LYS A 162 3.61 12.62 16.61
C LYS A 162 2.16 13.05 16.41
N LEU A 163 1.31 12.65 17.33
CA LEU A 163 -0.05 13.17 17.47
C LEU A 163 -0.02 14.56 18.13
N GLN A 164 -1.15 15.26 18.12
CA GLN A 164 -1.28 16.59 18.73
C GLN A 164 -1.02 16.60 20.22
N ASP A 165 -1.32 15.49 20.91
CA ASP A 165 -1.08 15.29 22.34
C ASP A 165 0.37 14.87 22.67
N GLY A 166 1.24 14.78 21.64
CA GLY A 166 2.64 14.40 21.78
C GLY A 166 2.88 12.88 21.77
N GLN A 167 1.84 12.05 21.72
CA GLN A 167 1.99 10.61 21.59
C GLN A 167 2.73 10.25 20.31
N VAL A 168 3.74 9.38 20.43
CA VAL A 168 4.46 8.84 19.26
C VAL A 168 3.66 7.69 18.67
N VAL A 169 3.45 7.75 17.37
CA VAL A 169 2.83 6.68 16.60
C VAL A 169 3.78 6.28 15.46
N TRP A 170 3.84 5.01 15.16
CA TRP A 170 4.57 4.54 14.00
C TRP A 170 3.73 4.73 12.75
N GLN A 171 4.34 5.19 11.69
CA GLN A 171 3.68 5.37 10.41
C GLN A 171 4.54 4.80 9.30
N GLN A 172 3.89 4.45 8.22
CA GLN A 172 4.58 4.08 7.00
C GLN A 172 5.42 5.25 6.49
N GLY A 173 6.70 5.01 6.31
CA GLY A 173 7.64 5.92 5.67
C GLY A 173 7.77 5.58 4.20
N THR A 174 8.78 4.77 3.85
CA THR A 174 9.04 4.35 2.49
C THR A 174 8.70 2.88 2.31
N GLY A 175 7.92 2.57 1.27
CA GLY A 175 7.64 1.22 0.82
C GLY A 175 8.40 0.90 -0.46
N TYR A 176 8.95 -0.30 -0.55
CA TYR A 176 9.61 -0.85 -1.72
C TYR A 176 8.80 -2.04 -2.23
N ILE A 177 8.46 -2.02 -3.50
CA ILE A 177 7.80 -3.13 -4.18
C ILE A 177 8.74 -3.62 -5.25
N ILE A 178 9.22 -4.83 -5.06
CA ILE A 178 10.24 -5.45 -5.90
C ILE A 178 9.58 -6.60 -6.65
N ASN A 179 9.53 -6.51 -7.97
CA ASN A 179 9.09 -7.60 -8.82
C ASN A 179 10.30 -8.48 -9.15
N VAL A 180 10.37 -9.63 -8.50
CA VAL A 180 11.52 -10.54 -8.62
C VAL A 180 11.57 -11.27 -9.97
N GLN A 181 10.44 -11.35 -10.68
CA GLN A 181 10.38 -12.02 -11.98
C GLN A 181 10.96 -11.18 -13.12
N ASN A 182 10.82 -9.85 -13.04
CA ASN A 182 11.31 -8.93 -14.09
C ASN A 182 12.44 -8.01 -13.66
N GLY A 183 12.84 -8.06 -12.38
CA GLY A 183 13.92 -7.25 -11.83
C GLY A 183 13.59 -5.76 -11.69
N ARG A 184 12.30 -5.37 -11.70
CA ARG A 184 11.87 -3.97 -11.53
C ARG A 184 11.43 -3.70 -10.11
N SER A 185 11.58 -2.45 -9.70
CA SER A 185 11.09 -2.03 -8.39
C SER A 185 10.39 -0.66 -8.46
N THR A 186 9.46 -0.47 -7.53
CA THR A 186 8.79 0.81 -7.29
C THR A 186 9.03 1.22 -5.85
N VAL A 187 9.36 2.48 -5.66
CA VAL A 187 9.50 3.10 -4.33
C VAL A 187 8.31 4.01 -4.10
N ILE A 188 7.66 3.86 -2.97
CA ILE A 188 6.55 4.70 -2.55
C ILE A 188 6.94 5.36 -1.24
N SER A 189 6.95 6.69 -1.22
CA SER A 189 7.09 7.45 0.02
C SER A 189 5.76 8.04 0.40
N ALA A 190 5.43 7.95 1.67
CA ALA A 190 4.22 8.52 2.22
C ALA A 190 4.56 9.44 3.39
N SER A 191 3.89 10.59 3.42
CA SER A 191 3.84 11.45 4.60
C SER A 191 2.40 11.51 5.06
N ARG A 192 2.17 11.29 6.35
CA ARG A 192 0.81 11.25 6.91
C ARG A 192 0.65 12.32 7.96
N LYS A 193 -0.50 12.99 7.92
CA LYS A 193 -0.97 13.86 9.00
C LYS A 193 -2.11 13.15 9.70
N PHE A 194 -2.10 13.15 11.03
CA PHE A 194 -3.11 12.45 11.83
C PHE A 194 -4.11 13.44 12.43
N ASN A 195 -5.37 13.02 12.53
CA ASN A 195 -6.44 13.76 13.23
C ASN A 195 -6.63 15.20 12.74
N ILE A 196 -6.44 15.44 11.45
CA ILE A 196 -6.54 16.80 10.85
C ILE A 196 -7.98 17.24 10.55
N GLY A 197 -8.98 16.44 10.91
CA GLY A 197 -10.39 16.84 10.79
C GLY A 197 -10.87 17.02 9.35
N LEU A 198 -10.51 16.10 8.44
CA LEU A 198 -10.98 16.15 7.05
C LEU A 198 -12.52 16.07 6.99
N SER A 199 -13.14 16.98 6.21
CA SER A 199 -14.59 16.91 5.98
C SER A 199 -14.97 15.67 5.18
N PRO A 200 -16.06 14.96 5.55
CA PRO A 200 -16.62 13.88 4.74
C PRO A 200 -16.93 14.28 3.29
N ASP A 201 -17.20 15.55 3.02
CA ASP A 201 -17.49 16.09 1.68
C ASP A 201 -16.30 15.95 0.71
N LEU A 202 -15.09 15.77 1.24
CA LEU A 202 -13.91 15.49 0.43
C LEU A 202 -13.96 14.09 -0.22
N PHE A 203 -14.80 13.20 0.27
CA PHE A 203 -14.89 11.82 -0.18
C PHE A 203 -16.12 11.57 -1.06
N THR A 204 -16.33 12.44 -2.06
CA THR A 204 -17.48 12.39 -2.98
C THR A 204 -17.02 12.29 -4.45
N PHE A 205 -17.93 11.87 -5.33
CA PHE A 205 -17.69 11.88 -6.77
C PHE A 205 -17.45 13.30 -7.33
N GLY A 206 -18.14 14.29 -6.79
CA GLY A 206 -17.92 15.70 -7.16
C GLY A 206 -16.50 16.14 -6.88
N THR A 207 -15.98 15.78 -5.70
CA THR A 207 -14.62 16.10 -5.30
C THR A 207 -13.59 15.37 -6.17
N MET A 208 -13.82 14.10 -6.56
CA MET A 208 -12.93 13.40 -7.48
C MET A 208 -12.70 14.15 -8.79
N GLN A 209 -13.72 14.87 -9.28
CA GLN A 209 -13.63 15.60 -10.55
C GLN A 209 -13.04 17.00 -10.40
N THR A 210 -13.11 17.60 -9.22
CA THR A 210 -12.73 19.00 -8.99
C THR A 210 -11.40 19.17 -8.28
N ILE A 211 -11.01 18.23 -7.41
CA ILE A 211 -9.79 18.31 -6.61
C ILE A 211 -8.53 18.41 -7.48
N THR A 212 -8.58 17.86 -8.67
CA THR A 212 -7.48 17.91 -9.65
C THR A 212 -7.31 19.28 -10.31
N ARG A 213 -8.33 20.13 -10.25
CA ARG A 213 -8.28 21.48 -10.79
C ARG A 213 -7.72 22.50 -9.80
N GLN A 214 -7.72 22.18 -8.52
CA GLN A 214 -7.36 23.10 -7.44
C GLN A 214 -5.94 22.89 -6.89
N GLY A 215 -5.21 21.85 -7.37
CA GLY A 215 -3.83 21.55 -6.95
C GLY A 215 -3.68 21.61 -5.42
N GLU A 216 -3.63 20.46 -4.80
CA GLU A 216 -3.37 20.24 -3.37
C GLU A 216 -4.51 20.60 -2.40
N VAL A 217 -4.97 19.57 -1.71
CA VAL A 217 -5.63 19.72 -0.42
C VAL A 217 -4.52 20.13 0.56
N ASN A 218 -4.46 21.41 0.89
CA ASN A 218 -3.55 21.97 1.91
C ASN A 218 -3.74 21.28 3.27
#